data_b607363dae1e909aa73baee92ce1bb09
#
_entry.id   b607363dae1e909aa73baee92ce1bb09
#
_cell.length_a   1.000
_cell.length_b   1.000
_cell.length_c   1.000
_cell.angle_alpha   90.00
_cell.angle_beta   90.00
_cell.angle_gamma   90.00
#
_symmetry.space_group_name_H-M   'P 1'
#
loop_
_entity.id
_entity.type
_entity.pdbx_description
1 polymer ?
#
loop_
_entity_poly.entity_id
_entity_poly.type
_entity_poly.pdbx_seq_one_letter_code
_entity_poly.pdbx_strand_id
1 'polypeptide(L)'
;MPRMGLVILDYDQTTVENIIDFYEAYCQALRLNGADCVAFLDFLTLLKENRLGEKIPRGVDHSEFWRTFRRVYISRHSRPLNGLREFLFTLKNFNVKVVVISGRETSPWYIFWDLRRHGLDSYIDDILTFHDLELLGYKEEFLFDKSELMNYVKKKHGVSGDVVCIGDYIADYYSCKKINGIFIGINVFPERNIDLEKAGVRILARDFYEVLVLMFENGLLR
;
A
#
# COMPACT_ATOMS: atom_id res chain seq x y z
N MET A 1 -8.50 -5.69 -27.08
CA MET A 1 -8.26 -5.97 -25.65
C MET A 1 -8.77 -4.80 -24.85
N PRO A 2 -9.42 -4.98 -23.71
CA PRO A 2 -9.82 -3.86 -22.88
C PRO A 2 -8.57 -3.04 -22.49
N ARG A 3 -8.71 -1.73 -22.56
CA ARG A 3 -7.64 -0.79 -22.20
C ARG A 3 -7.59 -0.73 -20.67
N MET A 4 -6.41 -0.71 -20.07
CA MET A 4 -6.25 -0.49 -18.64
C MET A 4 -6.95 0.81 -18.25
N GLY A 5 -7.83 0.75 -17.25
CA GLY A 5 -8.64 1.88 -16.83
C GLY A 5 -8.26 2.46 -15.48
N LEU A 6 -7.58 1.67 -14.64
CA LEU A 6 -7.31 2.03 -13.24
C LEU A 6 -6.00 1.41 -12.76
N VAL A 7 -5.22 2.22 -12.08
CA VAL A 7 -4.10 1.78 -11.23
C VAL A 7 -4.44 2.08 -9.78
N ILE A 8 -4.33 1.08 -8.93
CA ILE A 8 -4.47 1.20 -7.48
C ILE A 8 -3.10 1.04 -6.86
N LEU A 9 -2.67 2.05 -6.13
CA LEU A 9 -1.39 2.08 -5.41
C LEU A 9 -1.63 1.85 -3.93
N ASP A 10 -0.90 0.92 -3.32
CA ASP A 10 -0.66 1.00 -1.89
C ASP A 10 0.18 2.24 -1.57
N TYR A 11 0.15 2.69 -0.31
CA TYR A 11 0.84 3.92 0.07
C TYR A 11 2.19 3.68 0.73
N ASP A 12 2.18 2.98 1.86
CA ASP A 12 3.34 2.82 2.73
C ASP A 12 4.34 1.81 2.16
N GLN A 13 5.60 2.18 2.01
CA GLN A 13 6.68 1.36 1.40
C GLN A 13 6.42 1.00 -0.08
N THR A 14 5.36 1.56 -0.68
CA THR A 14 4.98 1.38 -2.08
C THR A 14 5.03 2.72 -2.83
N THR A 15 4.10 3.64 -2.54
CA THR A 15 4.11 4.99 -3.13
C THR A 15 5.22 5.84 -2.53
N VAL A 16 5.44 5.70 -1.23
CA VAL A 16 6.50 6.42 -0.49
C VAL A 16 7.30 5.47 0.38
N GLU A 17 8.58 5.76 0.52
CA GLU A 17 9.44 5.22 1.57
C GLU A 17 9.23 6.07 2.83
N ASN A 18 8.78 5.46 3.91
CA ASN A 18 8.51 6.12 5.19
C ASN A 18 8.78 5.21 6.38
N ILE A 19 9.89 4.49 6.30
CA ILE A 19 10.28 3.48 7.29
C ILE A 19 10.45 4.04 8.70
N ILE A 20 10.88 5.30 8.83
CA ILE A 20 11.01 5.98 10.12
C ILE A 20 9.63 6.19 10.75
N ASP A 21 8.67 6.68 9.96
CA ASP A 21 7.30 6.89 10.43
C ASP A 21 6.63 5.56 10.80
N PHE A 22 6.92 4.49 10.05
CA PHE A 22 6.45 3.14 10.37
C PHE A 22 7.01 2.69 11.73
N TYR A 23 8.31 2.84 11.94
CA TYR A 23 8.95 2.49 13.22
C TYR A 23 8.37 3.28 14.38
N GLU A 24 8.19 4.61 14.24
CA GLU A 24 7.61 5.46 15.27
C GLU A 24 6.18 5.01 15.62
N ALA A 25 5.35 4.75 14.63
CA ALA A 25 3.98 4.26 14.84
C ALA A 25 3.97 2.87 15.51
N TYR A 26 4.87 1.98 15.09
CA TYR A 26 5.01 0.65 15.69
C TYR A 26 5.44 0.73 17.16
N CYS A 27 6.42 1.57 17.48
CA CYS A 27 6.83 1.83 18.86
C CYS A 27 5.71 2.45 19.70
N GLN A 28 4.94 3.36 19.11
CA GLN A 28 3.79 3.94 19.80
C GLN A 28 2.71 2.88 20.08
N ALA A 29 2.43 2.01 19.13
CA ALA A 29 1.49 0.90 19.33
C ALA A 29 1.97 -0.06 20.43
N LEU A 30 3.26 -0.41 20.48
CA LEU A 30 3.82 -1.22 21.55
C LEU A 30 3.60 -0.57 22.92
N ARG A 31 3.94 0.72 23.07
CA ARG A 31 3.78 1.47 24.33
C ARG A 31 2.32 1.57 24.78
N LEU A 32 1.40 1.81 23.85
CA LEU A 32 -0.05 1.84 24.14
C LEU A 32 -0.59 0.48 24.60
N ASN A 33 0.11 -0.61 24.25
CA ASN A 33 -0.21 -1.96 24.68
C ASN A 33 0.70 -2.47 25.83
N GLY A 34 1.40 -1.57 26.52
CA GLY A 34 2.17 -1.87 27.74
C GLY A 34 3.53 -2.52 27.49
N ALA A 35 4.12 -2.39 26.30
CA ALA A 35 5.45 -2.88 25.99
C ALA A 35 6.43 -1.76 25.65
N ASP A 36 7.72 -2.04 25.82
CA ASP A 36 8.78 -1.15 25.37
C ASP A 36 8.97 -1.22 23.85
N CYS A 37 9.46 -0.13 23.28
CA CYS A 37 9.84 -0.12 21.89
C CYS A 37 11.11 -0.97 21.66
N VAL A 38 11.16 -1.67 20.54
CA VAL A 38 12.35 -2.40 20.09
C VAL A 38 13.38 -1.45 19.50
N ALA A 39 14.66 -1.84 19.48
CA ALA A 39 15.69 -1.08 18.79
C ALA A 39 15.41 -1.01 17.27
N PHE A 40 15.79 0.10 16.63
CA PHE A 40 15.49 0.30 15.21
C PHE A 40 16.07 -0.80 14.29
N LEU A 41 17.26 -1.29 14.56
CA LEU A 41 17.86 -2.37 13.78
C LEU A 41 17.12 -3.70 13.94
N ASP A 42 16.63 -3.99 15.16
CA ASP A 42 15.82 -5.18 15.42
C ASP A 42 14.46 -5.07 14.69
N PHE A 43 13.85 -3.86 14.75
CA PHE A 43 12.63 -3.59 13.99
C PHE A 43 12.83 -3.82 12.48
N LEU A 44 13.93 -3.31 11.90
CA LEU A 44 14.21 -3.53 10.47
C LEU A 44 14.35 -5.01 10.13
N THR A 45 15.04 -5.79 10.96
CA THR A 45 15.19 -7.23 10.78
C THR A 45 13.83 -7.92 10.81
N LEU A 46 13.03 -7.63 11.83
CA LEU A 46 11.69 -8.22 11.97
C LEU A 46 10.74 -7.81 10.83
N LEU A 47 10.82 -6.56 10.37
CA LEU A 47 10.03 -6.09 9.24
C LEU A 47 10.37 -6.84 7.95
N LYS A 48 11.67 -6.97 7.64
CA LYS A 48 12.16 -7.69 6.46
C LYS A 48 11.71 -9.15 6.44
N GLU A 49 11.66 -9.77 7.60
CA GLU A 49 11.27 -11.17 7.80
C GLU A 49 9.75 -11.36 8.01
N ASN A 50 8.94 -10.30 7.93
CA ASN A 50 7.50 -10.29 8.25
C ASN A 50 7.17 -10.81 9.68
N ARG A 51 8.04 -10.54 10.65
CA ARG A 51 7.99 -11.05 12.02
C ARG A 51 7.67 -9.99 13.08
N LEU A 52 7.23 -8.80 12.69
CA LEU A 52 6.87 -7.74 13.64
C LEU A 52 5.83 -8.20 14.67
N GLY A 53 4.92 -9.11 14.30
CA GLY A 53 3.93 -9.68 15.19
C GLY A 53 4.50 -10.44 16.40
N GLU A 54 5.75 -10.91 16.35
CA GLU A 54 6.41 -11.62 17.45
C GLU A 54 6.70 -10.74 18.69
N LYS A 55 6.70 -9.43 18.51
CA LYS A 55 6.92 -8.47 19.61
C LYS A 55 5.63 -7.94 20.23
N ILE A 56 4.48 -8.38 19.73
CA ILE A 56 3.19 -8.03 20.35
C ILE A 56 3.15 -8.66 21.75
N PRO A 57 2.79 -7.89 22.80
CA PRO A 57 2.78 -8.37 24.16
C PRO A 57 1.84 -9.57 24.36
N ARG A 58 2.22 -10.51 25.22
CA ARG A 58 1.37 -11.66 25.55
C ARG A 58 0.04 -11.21 26.12
N GLY A 59 -1.06 -11.75 25.61
CA GLY A 59 -2.42 -11.42 26.01
C GLY A 59 -3.05 -10.24 25.26
N VAL A 60 -2.30 -9.55 24.40
CA VAL A 60 -2.85 -8.55 23.50
C VAL A 60 -3.34 -9.25 22.24
N ASP A 61 -4.58 -8.94 21.82
CA ASP A 61 -5.11 -9.44 20.56
C ASP A 61 -4.34 -8.83 19.38
N HIS A 62 -3.89 -9.68 18.45
CA HIS A 62 -3.09 -9.26 17.29
C HIS A 62 -3.83 -8.28 16.39
N SER A 63 -5.12 -8.49 16.16
CA SER A 63 -5.92 -7.59 15.31
C SER A 63 -6.06 -6.23 15.96
N GLU A 64 -6.29 -6.16 17.27
CA GLU A 64 -6.40 -4.90 18.00
C GLU A 64 -5.07 -4.15 18.09
N PHE A 65 -3.95 -4.88 18.23
CA PHE A 65 -2.62 -4.27 18.13
C PHE A 65 -2.41 -3.57 16.78
N TRP A 66 -2.72 -4.26 15.67
CA TRP A 66 -2.56 -3.68 14.34
C TRP A 66 -3.55 -2.54 14.08
N ARG A 67 -4.75 -2.57 14.67
CA ARG A 67 -5.66 -1.41 14.65
C ARG A 67 -5.05 -0.22 15.37
N THR A 68 -4.49 -0.43 16.56
CA THR A 68 -3.79 0.63 17.32
C THR A 68 -2.67 1.23 16.49
N PHE A 69 -1.85 0.40 15.84
CA PHE A 69 -0.80 0.84 14.93
C PHE A 69 -1.37 1.70 13.78
N ARG A 70 -2.40 1.22 13.09
CA ARG A 70 -3.02 1.93 11.94
C ARG A 70 -3.60 3.30 12.30
N ARG A 71 -4.10 3.45 13.52
CA ARG A 71 -4.67 4.70 14.04
C ARG A 71 -3.64 5.77 14.36
N VAL A 72 -2.43 5.38 14.70
CA VAL A 72 -1.35 6.31 15.06
C VAL A 72 -0.36 6.57 13.93
N TYR A 73 -0.50 5.86 12.80
CA TYR A 73 0.44 5.94 11.71
C TYR A 73 0.22 7.20 10.85
N ILE A 74 1.12 8.16 10.96
CA ILE A 74 1.12 9.41 10.21
C ILE A 74 2.52 9.60 9.61
N SER A 75 2.60 9.95 8.31
CA SER A 75 3.88 10.24 7.65
C SER A 75 4.35 11.66 7.92
N ARG A 76 5.61 11.78 8.32
CA ARG A 76 6.32 13.05 8.49
C ARG A 76 7.64 13.07 7.71
N HIS A 77 8.23 11.91 7.49
CA HIS A 77 9.56 11.71 6.90
C HIS A 77 9.50 10.93 5.58
N SER A 78 8.33 10.90 4.94
CA SER A 78 8.13 10.18 3.70
C SER A 78 8.96 10.76 2.55
N ARG A 79 9.35 9.88 1.63
CA ARG A 79 9.96 10.22 0.35
C ARG A 79 9.30 9.41 -0.76
N PRO A 80 8.92 10.02 -1.90
CA PRO A 80 8.42 9.28 -3.04
C PRO A 80 9.41 8.20 -3.47
N LEU A 81 8.93 7.00 -3.81
CA LEU A 81 9.79 5.99 -4.40
C LEU A 81 10.34 6.45 -5.74
N ASN A 82 11.52 5.92 -6.07
CA ASN A 82 12.21 6.24 -7.31
C ASN A 82 11.33 6.00 -8.55
N GLY A 83 11.28 6.97 -9.47
CA GLY A 83 10.47 6.89 -10.69
C GLY A 83 8.97 7.15 -10.51
N LEU A 84 8.46 7.39 -9.29
CA LEU A 84 7.03 7.59 -9.06
C LEU A 84 6.44 8.75 -9.85
N ARG A 85 7.14 9.91 -9.91
CA ARG A 85 6.65 11.08 -10.65
C ARG A 85 6.50 10.80 -12.13
N GLU A 86 7.49 10.18 -12.74
CA GLU A 86 7.51 9.80 -14.15
C GLU A 86 6.44 8.76 -14.46
N PHE A 87 6.25 7.82 -13.55
CA PHE A 87 5.18 6.83 -13.62
C PHE A 87 3.80 7.50 -13.63
N LEU A 88 3.52 8.35 -12.66
CA LEU A 88 2.25 9.06 -12.56
C LEU A 88 1.99 9.98 -13.77
N PHE A 89 3.02 10.70 -14.22
CA PHE A 89 2.95 11.53 -15.42
C PHE A 89 2.61 10.69 -16.67
N THR A 90 3.24 9.51 -16.79
CA THR A 90 2.97 8.59 -17.90
C THR A 90 1.53 8.10 -17.87
N LEU A 91 1.04 7.64 -16.71
CA LEU A 91 -0.35 7.18 -16.57
C LEU A 91 -1.36 8.27 -16.93
N LYS A 92 -1.10 9.51 -16.51
CA LYS A 92 -1.94 10.67 -16.88
C LYS A 92 -2.02 10.88 -18.39
N ASN A 93 -0.90 10.76 -19.11
CA ASN A 93 -0.86 10.88 -20.58
C ASN A 93 -1.62 9.73 -21.27
N PHE A 94 -1.71 8.56 -20.65
CA PHE A 94 -2.52 7.45 -21.13
C PHE A 94 -3.99 7.50 -20.68
N ASN A 95 -4.40 8.57 -19.96
CA ASN A 95 -5.73 8.72 -19.38
C ASN A 95 -6.11 7.56 -18.45
N VAL A 96 -5.16 7.01 -17.72
CA VAL A 96 -5.37 5.98 -16.70
C VAL A 96 -5.67 6.66 -15.39
N LYS A 97 -6.73 6.21 -14.71
CA LYS A 97 -7.05 6.67 -13.36
C LYS A 97 -6.06 6.12 -12.35
N VAL A 98 -5.68 6.94 -11.37
CA VAL A 98 -4.77 6.54 -10.29
C VAL A 98 -5.43 6.78 -8.94
N VAL A 99 -5.54 5.73 -8.14
CA VAL A 99 -6.13 5.79 -6.80
C VAL A 99 -5.12 5.23 -5.79
N VAL A 100 -4.97 5.91 -4.66
CA VAL A 100 -4.18 5.43 -3.52
C VAL A 100 -5.11 4.80 -2.49
N ILE A 101 -4.81 3.56 -2.05
CA ILE A 101 -5.55 2.89 -0.98
C ILE A 101 -4.56 2.41 0.09
N SER A 102 -4.65 2.99 1.29
CA SER A 102 -3.79 2.64 2.42
C SER A 102 -4.54 1.88 3.51
N GLY A 103 -3.85 0.95 4.15
CA GLY A 103 -4.34 0.24 5.34
C GLY A 103 -4.37 1.07 6.63
N ARG A 104 -4.02 2.36 6.60
CA ARG A 104 -4.10 3.24 7.77
C ARG A 104 -5.56 3.49 8.17
N GLU A 105 -5.83 3.62 9.46
CA GLU A 105 -7.13 4.06 9.99
C GLU A 105 -7.19 5.58 10.22
N THR A 106 -6.20 6.33 9.75
CA THR A 106 -6.20 7.79 9.76
C THR A 106 -6.95 8.35 8.56
N SER A 107 -7.43 9.59 8.67
CA SER A 107 -8.12 10.28 7.57
C SER A 107 -7.24 10.33 6.31
N PRO A 108 -7.82 10.13 5.09
CA PRO A 108 -7.09 10.24 3.82
C PRO A 108 -6.45 11.62 3.59
N TRP A 109 -6.88 12.65 4.31
CA TRP A 109 -6.27 13.97 4.27
C TRP A 109 -4.78 13.98 4.65
N TYR A 110 -4.34 13.08 5.53
CA TYR A 110 -2.92 12.98 5.88
C TYR A 110 -2.08 12.52 4.67
N ILE A 111 -2.60 11.58 3.89
CA ILE A 111 -1.95 11.12 2.65
C ILE A 111 -2.02 12.22 1.58
N PHE A 112 -3.16 12.90 1.43
CA PHE A 112 -3.30 14.02 0.48
C PHE A 112 -2.25 15.11 0.74
N TRP A 113 -2.11 15.57 1.99
CA TRP A 113 -1.13 16.59 2.32
C TRP A 113 0.31 16.14 2.14
N ASP A 114 0.58 14.86 2.39
CA ASP A 114 1.90 14.27 2.16
C ASP A 114 2.24 14.23 0.66
N LEU A 115 1.33 13.75 -0.18
CA LEU A 115 1.47 13.77 -1.64
C LEU A 115 1.61 15.21 -2.18
N ARG A 116 0.84 16.15 -1.64
CA ARG A 116 0.92 17.58 -2.01
C ARG A 116 2.27 18.18 -1.66
N ARG A 117 2.82 17.87 -0.51
CA ARG A 117 4.19 18.29 -0.12
C ARG A 117 5.24 17.85 -1.14
N HIS A 118 5.02 16.71 -1.80
CA HIS A 118 5.86 16.18 -2.86
C HIS A 118 5.45 16.64 -4.27
N GLY A 119 4.38 17.44 -4.41
CA GLY A 119 3.86 17.90 -5.70
C GLY A 119 3.30 16.77 -6.56
N LEU A 120 2.67 15.77 -5.94
CA LEU A 120 2.12 14.58 -6.59
C LEU A 120 0.59 14.50 -6.54
N ASP A 121 -0.06 15.33 -5.73
CA ASP A 121 -1.51 15.35 -5.51
C ASP A 121 -2.31 15.49 -6.81
N SER A 122 -1.82 16.28 -7.78
CA SER A 122 -2.50 16.52 -9.06
C SER A 122 -2.53 15.31 -10.01
N TYR A 123 -1.82 14.24 -9.70
CA TYR A 123 -1.79 13.00 -10.47
C TYR A 123 -2.73 11.93 -9.89
N ILE A 124 -3.25 12.14 -8.68
CA ILE A 124 -4.05 11.17 -7.96
C ILE A 124 -5.54 11.55 -8.09
N ASP A 125 -6.35 10.61 -8.57
CA ASP A 125 -7.79 10.82 -8.76
C ASP A 125 -8.59 10.61 -7.48
N ASP A 126 -8.11 9.75 -6.56
CA ASP A 126 -8.78 9.46 -5.30
C ASP A 126 -7.81 8.90 -4.25
N ILE A 127 -8.12 9.09 -2.99
CA ILE A 127 -7.35 8.54 -1.86
C ILE A 127 -8.33 7.97 -0.85
N LEU A 128 -8.15 6.69 -0.49
CA LEU A 128 -8.95 6.02 0.52
C LEU A 128 -8.05 5.36 1.57
N THR A 129 -8.58 5.28 2.78
CA THR A 129 -7.93 4.60 3.90
C THR A 129 -8.93 3.67 4.60
N PHE A 130 -8.50 2.90 5.57
CA PHE A 130 -9.44 2.11 6.39
C PHE A 130 -10.38 2.96 7.26
N HIS A 131 -10.10 4.25 7.41
CA HIS A 131 -11.10 5.20 7.92
C HIS A 131 -12.35 5.23 7.01
N ASP A 132 -12.15 5.25 5.68
CA ASP A 132 -13.26 5.20 4.72
C ASP A 132 -13.93 3.82 4.69
N LEU A 133 -13.18 2.74 4.91
CA LEU A 133 -13.73 1.39 5.02
C LEU A 133 -14.82 1.34 6.11
N GLU A 134 -14.51 1.89 7.28
CA GLU A 134 -15.45 1.97 8.40
C GLU A 134 -16.67 2.87 8.09
N LEU A 135 -16.44 4.05 7.52
CA LEU A 135 -17.50 4.99 7.14
C LEU A 135 -18.47 4.42 6.10
N LEU A 136 -17.96 3.60 5.17
CA LEU A 136 -18.76 2.92 4.15
C LEU A 136 -19.47 1.65 4.66
N GLY A 137 -19.22 1.27 5.92
CA GLY A 137 -19.82 0.09 6.54
C GLY A 137 -19.22 -1.23 6.06
N TYR A 138 -18.06 -1.21 5.42
CA TYR A 138 -17.32 -2.40 4.98
C TYR A 138 -16.47 -2.99 6.11
N LYS A 139 -16.06 -4.24 5.95
CA LYS A 139 -15.20 -4.96 6.91
C LYS A 139 -14.07 -5.67 6.19
N GLU A 140 -12.95 -5.81 6.88
CA GLU A 140 -11.85 -6.68 6.46
C GLU A 140 -12.27 -8.15 6.59
N GLU A 141 -11.98 -8.99 5.60
CA GLU A 141 -12.10 -10.45 5.74
C GLU A 141 -10.82 -11.08 6.30
N PHE A 142 -9.68 -10.44 6.06
CA PHE A 142 -8.39 -10.77 6.65
C PHE A 142 -7.62 -9.47 6.96
N LEU A 143 -6.58 -9.57 7.76
CA LEU A 143 -5.79 -8.41 8.19
C LEU A 143 -5.21 -7.64 6.99
N PHE A 144 -5.47 -6.34 6.92
CA PHE A 144 -5.14 -5.43 5.81
C PHE A 144 -5.86 -5.71 4.47
N ASP A 145 -7.03 -6.36 4.50
CA ASP A 145 -7.83 -6.57 3.29
C ASP A 145 -8.42 -5.25 2.75
N LYS A 146 -7.93 -4.84 1.59
CA LYS A 146 -8.37 -3.63 0.87
C LYS A 146 -9.42 -3.90 -0.21
N SER A 147 -9.84 -5.15 -0.40
CA SER A 147 -10.66 -5.56 -1.56
C SER A 147 -11.99 -4.81 -1.67
N GLU A 148 -12.66 -4.51 -0.56
CA GLU A 148 -13.91 -3.74 -0.56
C GLU A 148 -13.69 -2.29 -1.03
N LEU A 149 -12.62 -1.63 -0.56
CA LEU A 149 -12.25 -0.29 -1.05
C LEU A 149 -11.86 -0.32 -2.53
N MET A 150 -11.14 -1.35 -2.98
CA MET A 150 -10.79 -1.54 -4.39
C MET A 150 -12.04 -1.72 -5.26
N ASN A 151 -13.02 -2.51 -4.82
CA ASN A 151 -14.31 -2.67 -5.49
C ASN A 151 -15.11 -1.36 -5.51
N TYR A 152 -15.11 -0.63 -4.40
CA TYR A 152 -15.76 0.66 -4.32
C TYR A 152 -15.21 1.64 -5.35
N VAL A 153 -13.87 1.81 -5.46
CA VAL A 153 -13.27 2.71 -6.44
C VAL A 153 -13.49 2.27 -7.88
N LYS A 154 -13.48 0.96 -8.18
CA LYS A 154 -13.85 0.45 -9.51
C LYS A 154 -15.25 0.93 -9.92
N LYS A 155 -16.22 0.81 -9.02
CA LYS A 155 -17.60 1.27 -9.25
C LYS A 155 -17.67 2.79 -9.35
N LYS A 156 -17.07 3.52 -8.41
CA LYS A 156 -17.07 4.98 -8.34
C LYS A 156 -16.53 5.63 -9.62
N HIS A 157 -15.46 5.07 -10.18
CA HIS A 157 -14.82 5.58 -11.39
C HIS A 157 -15.35 4.96 -12.68
N GLY A 158 -16.33 4.07 -12.61
CA GLY A 158 -16.95 3.43 -13.78
C GLY A 158 -15.96 2.59 -14.62
N VAL A 159 -14.97 1.96 -13.97
CA VAL A 159 -13.90 1.24 -14.65
C VAL A 159 -14.40 -0.11 -15.13
N SER A 160 -14.41 -0.29 -16.46
CA SER A 160 -14.76 -1.56 -17.15
C SER A 160 -13.53 -2.30 -17.69
N GLY A 161 -12.37 -1.66 -17.70
CA GLY A 161 -11.10 -2.25 -18.18
C GLY A 161 -10.33 -2.98 -17.10
N ASP A 162 -9.09 -3.33 -17.45
CA ASP A 162 -8.17 -3.96 -16.51
C ASP A 162 -7.81 -3.01 -15.35
N VAL A 163 -7.67 -3.59 -14.17
CA VAL A 163 -7.19 -2.92 -12.96
C VAL A 163 -5.82 -3.48 -12.61
N VAL A 164 -4.86 -2.59 -12.47
CA VAL A 164 -3.52 -2.93 -11.99
C VAL A 164 -3.40 -2.46 -10.54
N CYS A 165 -3.00 -3.36 -9.65
CA CYS A 165 -2.70 -3.03 -8.26
C CYS A 165 -1.19 -3.12 -8.04
N ILE A 166 -0.62 -2.13 -7.37
CA ILE A 166 0.80 -2.08 -7.03
C ILE A 166 0.93 -2.00 -5.51
N GLY A 167 1.69 -2.90 -4.92
CA GLY A 167 1.88 -2.98 -3.47
C GLY A 167 3.11 -3.77 -3.08
N ASP A 168 3.53 -3.65 -1.83
CA ASP A 168 4.73 -4.30 -1.28
C ASP A 168 4.41 -5.51 -0.39
N TYR A 169 3.14 -5.69 -0.04
CA TYR A 169 2.74 -6.67 0.97
C TYR A 169 1.78 -7.73 0.44
N ILE A 170 1.84 -8.91 1.03
CA ILE A 170 1.02 -10.06 0.61
C ILE A 170 -0.50 -9.80 0.68
N ALA A 171 -0.94 -8.95 1.63
CA ALA A 171 -2.35 -8.56 1.72
C ALA A 171 -2.82 -7.75 0.51
N ASP A 172 -1.94 -6.93 -0.09
CA ASP A 172 -2.25 -6.18 -1.32
C ASP A 172 -2.49 -7.13 -2.49
N TYR A 173 -1.65 -8.17 -2.59
CA TYR A 173 -1.83 -9.22 -3.60
C TYR A 173 -3.15 -9.95 -3.46
N TYR A 174 -3.49 -10.40 -2.24
CA TYR A 174 -4.76 -11.09 -2.02
C TYR A 174 -5.97 -10.19 -2.24
N SER A 175 -5.89 -8.92 -1.81
CA SER A 175 -6.95 -7.93 -2.07
C SER A 175 -7.15 -7.70 -3.58
N CYS A 176 -6.04 -7.55 -4.33
CA CYS A 176 -6.06 -7.40 -5.78
C CYS A 176 -6.65 -8.64 -6.48
N LYS A 177 -6.27 -9.83 -6.03
CA LYS A 177 -6.79 -11.09 -6.58
C LYS A 177 -8.31 -11.23 -6.40
N LYS A 178 -8.86 -10.79 -5.26
CA LYS A 178 -10.31 -10.81 -5.01
C LYS A 178 -11.10 -9.97 -6.02
N ILE A 179 -10.53 -8.90 -6.53
CA ILE A 179 -11.17 -8.03 -7.53
C ILE A 179 -10.82 -8.42 -8.97
N ASN A 180 -10.14 -9.55 -9.18
CA ASN A 180 -9.61 -10.01 -10.47
C ASN A 180 -8.66 -8.96 -11.11
N GLY A 181 -7.87 -8.26 -10.30
CA GLY A 181 -6.86 -7.31 -10.75
C GLY A 181 -5.54 -7.99 -11.13
N ILE A 182 -4.71 -7.26 -11.85
CA ILE A 182 -3.33 -7.65 -12.16
C ILE A 182 -2.44 -7.03 -11.09
N PHE A 183 -1.66 -7.85 -10.39
CA PHE A 183 -0.80 -7.37 -9.31
C PHE A 183 0.65 -7.24 -9.76
N ILE A 184 1.26 -6.10 -9.43
CA ILE A 184 2.70 -5.85 -9.55
C ILE A 184 3.23 -5.62 -8.14
N GLY A 185 4.13 -6.50 -7.70
CA GLY A 185 4.85 -6.30 -6.43
C GLY A 185 5.96 -5.28 -6.62
N ILE A 186 6.04 -4.28 -5.74
CA ILE A 186 7.17 -3.35 -5.65
C ILE A 186 7.72 -3.43 -4.24
N ASN A 187 9.04 -3.53 -4.08
CA ASN A 187 9.56 -3.76 -2.75
C ASN A 187 10.88 -3.04 -2.49
N VAL A 188 10.85 -2.18 -1.50
CA VAL A 188 12.04 -1.52 -0.95
C VAL A 188 12.98 -2.55 -0.28
N PHE A 189 12.42 -3.65 0.23
CA PHE A 189 13.16 -4.73 0.87
C PHE A 189 13.04 -6.02 0.05
N PRO A 190 14.07 -6.39 -0.75
CA PRO A 190 14.02 -7.60 -1.59
C PRO A 190 13.73 -8.89 -0.82
N GLU A 191 14.09 -8.95 0.47
CA GLU A 191 13.83 -10.10 1.33
C GLU A 191 12.34 -10.44 1.44
N ARG A 192 11.46 -9.43 1.35
CA ARG A 192 10.00 -9.62 1.40
C ARG A 192 9.42 -10.18 0.09
N ASN A 193 10.18 -10.14 -1.01
CA ASN A 193 9.74 -10.72 -2.28
C ASN A 193 9.50 -12.23 -2.18
N ILE A 194 10.24 -12.93 -1.31
CA ILE A 194 10.10 -14.38 -1.10
C ILE A 194 8.65 -14.77 -0.75
N ASP A 195 7.98 -13.97 0.07
CA ASP A 195 6.59 -14.25 0.45
C ASP A 195 5.62 -13.95 -0.70
N LEU A 196 5.86 -12.90 -1.48
CA LEU A 196 5.08 -12.59 -2.69
C LEU A 196 5.25 -13.68 -3.76
N GLU A 197 6.48 -14.15 -4.00
CA GLU A 197 6.78 -15.22 -4.94
C GLU A 197 6.11 -16.55 -4.53
N LYS A 198 6.19 -16.92 -3.25
CA LYS A 198 5.50 -18.11 -2.70
C LYS A 198 3.98 -18.02 -2.84
N ALA A 199 3.41 -16.82 -2.75
CA ALA A 199 1.98 -16.57 -2.97
C ALA A 199 1.57 -16.64 -4.44
N GLY A 200 2.55 -16.64 -5.37
CA GLY A 200 2.32 -16.73 -6.82
C GLY A 200 2.39 -15.40 -7.56
N VAL A 201 2.93 -14.36 -6.96
CA VAL A 201 3.20 -13.10 -7.65
C VAL A 201 4.29 -13.33 -8.69
N ARG A 202 4.04 -12.92 -9.94
CA ARG A 202 4.95 -13.15 -11.08
C ARG A 202 5.64 -11.89 -11.57
N ILE A 203 5.08 -10.72 -11.25
CA ILE A 203 5.59 -9.43 -11.70
C ILE A 203 6.09 -8.70 -10.46
N LEU A 204 7.41 -8.55 -10.35
CA LEU A 204 8.08 -7.89 -9.25
C LEU A 204 8.98 -6.78 -9.81
N ALA A 205 8.95 -5.63 -9.21
CA ALA A 205 9.72 -4.45 -9.57
C ALA A 205 10.49 -3.91 -8.38
N ARG A 206 11.62 -3.25 -8.62
CA ARG A 206 12.44 -2.58 -7.59
C ARG A 206 12.03 -1.13 -7.37
N ASP A 207 11.51 -0.49 -8.42
CA ASP A 207 11.10 0.91 -8.42
C ASP A 207 10.05 1.17 -9.51
N PHE A 208 9.54 2.40 -9.60
CA PHE A 208 8.51 2.75 -10.57
C PHE A 208 9.03 2.86 -12.01
N TYR A 209 10.32 3.00 -12.25
CA TYR A 209 10.87 2.88 -13.61
C TYR A 209 10.72 1.44 -14.12
N GLU A 210 11.07 0.46 -13.26
CA GLU A 210 10.90 -0.94 -13.63
C GLU A 210 9.41 -1.33 -13.76
N VAL A 211 8.53 -0.78 -12.91
CA VAL A 211 7.07 -0.95 -13.09
C VAL A 211 6.63 -0.49 -14.47
N LEU A 212 7.08 0.68 -14.95
CA LEU A 212 6.74 1.16 -16.29
C LEU A 212 7.20 0.20 -17.38
N VAL A 213 8.45 -0.26 -17.30
CA VAL A 213 8.99 -1.23 -18.28
C VAL A 213 8.13 -2.48 -18.32
N LEU A 214 7.86 -3.07 -17.15
CA LEU A 214 7.05 -4.28 -17.03
C LEU A 214 5.62 -4.08 -17.54
N MET A 215 5.01 -2.91 -17.31
CA MET A 215 3.68 -2.60 -17.83
C MET A 215 3.65 -2.52 -19.37
N PHE A 216 4.69 -1.96 -20.02
CA PHE A 216 4.79 -1.96 -21.47
C PHE A 216 5.05 -3.35 -22.03
N GLU A 217 5.98 -4.12 -21.45
CA GLU A 217 6.32 -5.48 -21.88
C GLU A 217 5.13 -6.43 -21.77
N ASN A 218 4.31 -6.29 -20.72
CA ASN A 218 3.10 -7.09 -20.55
C ASN A 218 1.87 -6.52 -21.28
N GLY A 219 2.04 -5.45 -22.06
CA GLY A 219 0.98 -4.84 -22.87
C GLY A 219 -0.14 -4.19 -22.06
N LEU A 220 0.12 -3.82 -20.82
CA LEU A 220 -0.82 -3.10 -19.94
C LEU A 220 -0.92 -1.62 -20.32
N LEU A 221 0.16 -1.03 -20.81
CA LEU A 221 0.22 0.31 -21.42
C LEU A 221 0.48 0.19 -22.91
N ARG A 222 -0.40 0.78 -23.75
CA ARG A 222 -0.30 0.78 -25.23
C ARG A 222 -0.80 2.10 -25.79
#